data_7ea1695f8e618a656eb6761be626b3fc
#
_entry.id   7ea1695f8e618a656eb6761be626b3fc
#
_cell.length_a   1.000
_cell.length_b   1.000
_cell.length_c   1.000
_cell.angle_alpha   90.00
_cell.angle_beta   90.00
_cell.angle_gamma   90.00
#
_symmetry.space_group_name_H-M   'P 1'
#
loop_
_entity.id
_entity.type
_entity.pdbx_description
1 polymer ?
#
loop_
_entity_poly.entity_id
_entity_poly.type
_entity_poly.pdbx_seq_one_letter_code
_entity_poly.pdbx_strand_id
1 'polypeptide(L)'
;MKLSLLIADFTGVYAEEGFLQKLQERGVPYRRVGLGDIEGTTCYCDPDAEAEISRRLVPQPGERMRWIDSGDYHYVTRILAAREQAPFTLVLVDNHPDDQAPAFGGVLSCGSWVRDLREASPMLEEVWTLGPDHRIRNASGTVDRELEAGIDDLLEAVEGKRVYLSIDKDVLGREWSRTDWSQGTYSPAQLKGWLDGLLRMDVVAVDICGELSPEKGATPEDLRVNGELNVELQEFILGYLKR
;
A
#
# COMPACT_ATOMS: atom_id res chain seq x y z
N MET A 1 -13.99 -16.16 -9.45
CA MET A 1 -14.57 -15.20 -8.50
C MET A 1 -14.48 -13.80 -9.12
N LYS A 2 -15.50 -12.94 -9.01
CA LYS A 2 -15.45 -11.60 -9.61
C LYS A 2 -14.53 -10.72 -8.75
N LEU A 3 -13.51 -10.12 -9.37
CA LEU A 3 -12.59 -9.20 -8.70
C LEU A 3 -13.33 -7.89 -8.34
N SER A 4 -13.13 -7.39 -7.15
CA SER A 4 -13.66 -6.12 -6.64
C SER A 4 -12.56 -5.38 -5.89
N LEU A 5 -12.62 -4.05 -5.88
CA LEU A 5 -11.70 -3.24 -5.08
C LEU A 5 -12.28 -3.02 -3.67
N LEU A 6 -11.39 -2.92 -2.68
CA LEU A 6 -11.72 -2.36 -1.37
C LEU A 6 -11.12 -0.96 -1.28
N ILE A 7 -11.90 0.00 -0.83
CA ILE A 7 -11.46 1.38 -0.59
C ILE A 7 -11.69 1.70 0.88
N ALA A 8 -10.61 1.78 1.63
CA ALA A 8 -10.58 2.26 3.01
C ALA A 8 -10.46 3.79 2.94
N ASP A 9 -11.49 4.50 3.32
CA ASP A 9 -11.62 5.93 3.07
C ASP A 9 -11.74 6.69 4.37
N PHE A 10 -10.66 7.38 4.74
CA PHE A 10 -10.56 8.20 5.95
C PHE A 10 -10.87 9.68 5.66
N THR A 11 -10.40 10.21 4.53
CA THR A 11 -10.41 11.64 4.24
C THR A 11 -11.43 12.06 3.17
N GLY A 12 -11.97 11.11 2.43
CA GLY A 12 -12.84 11.39 1.27
C GLY A 12 -12.07 11.69 -0.02
N VAL A 13 -10.74 11.63 0.00
CA VAL A 13 -9.85 12.06 -1.09
C VAL A 13 -10.18 11.41 -2.43
N TYR A 14 -10.51 10.13 -2.47
CA TYR A 14 -10.81 9.41 -3.71
C TYR A 14 -12.06 9.92 -4.44
N ALA A 15 -13.00 10.54 -3.72
CA ALA A 15 -14.14 11.21 -4.33
C ALA A 15 -13.73 12.56 -4.92
N GLU A 16 -12.92 13.34 -4.19
CA GLU A 16 -12.41 14.64 -4.61
C GLU A 16 -11.49 14.53 -5.85
N GLU A 17 -10.71 13.47 -5.96
CA GLU A 17 -9.87 13.14 -7.12
C GLU A 17 -10.66 12.69 -8.36
N GLY A 18 -11.95 12.44 -8.21
CA GLY A 18 -12.78 11.85 -9.26
C GLY A 18 -12.47 10.37 -9.54
N PHE A 19 -11.63 9.71 -8.72
CA PHE A 19 -11.25 8.32 -8.91
C PHE A 19 -12.46 7.37 -8.80
N LEU A 20 -13.32 7.58 -7.79
CA LEU A 20 -14.55 6.78 -7.63
C LEU A 20 -15.48 6.90 -8.82
N GLN A 21 -15.63 8.11 -9.37
CA GLN A 21 -16.42 8.34 -10.58
C GLN A 21 -15.86 7.56 -11.77
N LYS A 22 -14.53 7.61 -11.97
CA LYS A 22 -13.87 6.87 -13.06
C LYS A 22 -14.03 5.35 -12.93
N LEU A 23 -13.99 4.81 -11.70
CA LEU A 23 -14.28 3.38 -11.45
C LEU A 23 -15.71 3.03 -11.88
N GLN A 24 -16.69 3.86 -11.53
CA GLN A 24 -18.11 3.65 -11.92
C GLN A 24 -18.30 3.70 -13.44
N GLU A 25 -17.75 4.72 -14.10
CA GLU A 25 -17.82 4.90 -15.57
C GLU A 25 -17.23 3.69 -16.32
N ARG A 26 -16.22 3.04 -15.75
CA ARG A 26 -15.56 1.85 -16.31
C ARG A 26 -16.16 0.53 -15.87
N GLY A 27 -17.17 0.56 -15.04
CA GLY A 27 -17.83 -0.63 -14.53
C GLY A 27 -16.93 -1.50 -13.65
N VAL A 28 -15.93 -0.89 -12.99
CA VAL A 28 -15.04 -1.57 -12.03
C VAL A 28 -15.77 -1.67 -10.69
N PRO A 29 -16.08 -2.87 -10.19
CA PRO A 29 -16.78 -3.01 -8.91
C PRO A 29 -15.85 -2.65 -7.76
N TYR A 30 -16.37 -1.91 -6.79
CA TYR A 30 -15.65 -1.60 -5.56
C TYR A 30 -16.60 -1.51 -4.37
N ARG A 31 -16.07 -1.72 -3.18
CA ARG A 31 -16.70 -1.45 -1.90
C ARG A 31 -15.91 -0.34 -1.20
N ARG A 32 -16.58 0.76 -0.90
CA ARG A 32 -16.04 1.86 -0.09
C ARG A 32 -16.45 1.67 1.36
N VAL A 33 -15.49 1.75 2.27
CA VAL A 33 -15.70 1.71 3.72
C VAL A 33 -15.25 3.04 4.29
N GLY A 34 -16.20 3.86 4.75
CA GLY A 34 -15.91 5.12 5.43
C GLY A 34 -15.32 4.87 6.81
N LEU A 35 -14.21 5.53 7.11
CA LEU A 35 -13.44 5.40 8.36
C LEU A 35 -13.14 6.77 9.00
N GLY A 36 -13.53 7.87 8.36
CA GLY A 36 -13.23 9.23 8.82
C GLY A 36 -13.97 9.65 10.11
N ASP A 37 -14.91 8.84 10.57
CA ASP A 37 -15.59 9.03 11.87
C ASP A 37 -14.86 8.36 13.04
N ILE A 38 -13.75 7.66 12.80
CA ILE A 38 -12.96 6.99 13.83
C ILE A 38 -11.88 7.97 14.30
N GLU A 39 -11.92 8.34 15.58
CA GLU A 39 -10.88 9.16 16.20
C GLU A 39 -9.61 8.35 16.47
N GLY A 40 -8.45 9.00 16.65
CA GLY A 40 -7.18 8.34 16.99
C GLY A 40 -6.54 7.55 15.84
N THR A 41 -6.75 7.99 14.59
CA THR A 41 -6.32 7.27 13.39
C THR A 41 -5.20 7.94 12.59
N THR A 42 -4.94 9.25 12.77
CA THR A 42 -3.97 9.98 11.95
C THR A 42 -2.53 9.70 12.38
N CYS A 43 -1.71 9.16 11.50
CA CYS A 43 -0.32 8.73 11.71
C CYS A 43 -0.18 7.61 12.76
N TYR A 44 -0.95 7.66 13.82
CA TYR A 44 -0.99 6.70 14.93
C TYR A 44 -2.39 6.12 15.04
N CYS A 45 -2.44 4.83 15.35
CA CYS A 45 -3.69 4.12 15.52
C CYS A 45 -3.78 3.61 16.96
N ASP A 46 -4.63 4.23 17.77
CA ASP A 46 -4.84 3.72 19.12
C ASP A 46 -5.56 2.36 19.11
N PRO A 47 -5.53 1.60 20.23
CA PRO A 47 -6.11 0.26 20.26
C PRO A 47 -7.62 0.19 19.99
N ASP A 48 -8.37 1.22 20.37
CA ASP A 48 -9.82 1.26 20.13
C ASP A 48 -10.09 1.55 18.64
N ALA A 49 -9.31 2.46 18.04
CA ALA A 49 -9.35 2.73 16.61
C ALA A 49 -8.95 1.50 15.78
N GLU A 50 -7.87 0.80 16.18
CA GLU A 50 -7.43 -0.45 15.51
C GLU A 50 -8.55 -1.50 15.53
N ALA A 51 -9.19 -1.70 16.68
CA ALA A 51 -10.29 -2.66 16.83
C ALA A 51 -11.47 -2.30 15.92
N GLU A 52 -11.85 -1.01 15.84
CA GLU A 52 -12.96 -0.56 15.02
C GLU A 52 -12.65 -0.63 13.53
N ILE A 53 -11.43 -0.21 13.09
CA ILE A 53 -10.96 -0.38 11.71
C ILE A 53 -10.98 -1.87 11.33
N SER A 54 -10.41 -2.71 12.20
CA SER A 54 -10.38 -4.16 11.99
C SER A 54 -11.78 -4.76 11.84
N ARG A 55 -12.76 -4.27 12.60
CA ARG A 55 -14.15 -4.71 12.51
C ARG A 55 -14.81 -4.29 11.18
N ARG A 56 -14.56 -3.06 10.71
CA ARG A 56 -15.17 -2.54 9.45
C ARG A 56 -14.49 -3.07 8.18
N LEU A 57 -13.16 -3.25 8.22
CA LEU A 57 -12.34 -3.65 7.07
C LEU A 57 -12.14 -5.17 6.96
N VAL A 58 -13.17 -5.97 7.16
CA VAL A 58 -13.08 -7.41 6.84
C VAL A 58 -13.11 -7.57 5.31
N PRO A 59 -11.99 -8.03 4.68
CA PRO A 59 -11.95 -8.23 3.24
C PRO A 59 -12.99 -9.26 2.78
N GLN A 60 -13.67 -8.96 1.68
CA GLN A 60 -14.59 -9.89 1.05
C GLN A 60 -13.88 -10.70 -0.06
N PRO A 61 -14.41 -11.87 -0.42
CA PRO A 61 -13.86 -12.65 -1.52
C PRO A 61 -13.77 -11.84 -2.82
N GLY A 62 -12.57 -11.72 -3.38
CA GLY A 62 -12.27 -10.93 -4.57
C GLY A 62 -11.69 -9.55 -4.31
N GLU A 63 -11.67 -9.06 -3.07
CA GLU A 63 -11.06 -7.79 -2.68
C GLU A 63 -9.54 -7.94 -2.46
N ARG A 64 -8.84 -8.28 -3.54
CA ARG A 64 -7.38 -8.46 -3.53
C ARG A 64 -6.61 -7.17 -3.82
N MET A 65 -7.24 -6.14 -4.35
CA MET A 65 -6.67 -4.81 -4.58
C MET A 65 -7.39 -3.82 -3.67
N ARG A 66 -6.61 -3.11 -2.85
CA ARG A 66 -7.13 -2.28 -1.77
C ARG A 66 -6.47 -0.91 -1.79
N TRP A 67 -7.25 0.13 -1.65
CA TRP A 67 -6.82 1.52 -1.60
C TRP A 67 -6.97 2.05 -0.18
N ILE A 68 -5.89 2.62 0.39
CA ILE A 68 -5.77 2.96 1.82
C ILE A 68 -5.45 4.44 2.00
N ASP A 69 -6.14 5.34 1.30
CA ASP A 69 -6.06 6.79 1.55
C ASP A 69 -4.60 7.35 1.60
N SER A 70 -4.30 8.29 2.48
CA SER A 70 -2.96 8.87 2.62
C SER A 70 -1.97 7.93 3.33
N GLY A 71 -0.68 8.24 3.23
CA GLY A 71 0.39 7.52 3.92
C GLY A 71 0.25 7.52 5.45
N ASP A 72 -0.50 8.47 6.03
CA ASP A 72 -0.83 8.48 7.47
C ASP A 72 -1.54 7.21 7.92
N TYR A 73 -2.22 6.52 7.00
CA TYR A 73 -3.00 5.31 7.25
C TYR A 73 -2.33 4.04 6.73
N HIS A 74 -1.05 4.09 6.33
CA HIS A 74 -0.34 2.92 5.78
C HIS A 74 -0.35 1.73 6.75
N TYR A 75 -0.45 1.95 8.07
CA TYR A 75 -0.60 0.90 9.07
C TYR A 75 -1.82 -0.01 8.87
N VAL A 76 -2.81 0.40 8.07
CA VAL A 76 -3.96 -0.44 7.71
C VAL A 76 -3.52 -1.70 6.98
N THR A 77 -2.43 -1.64 6.22
CA THR A 77 -1.81 -2.84 5.62
C THR A 77 -1.48 -3.88 6.67
N ARG A 78 -0.94 -3.48 7.84
CA ARG A 78 -0.70 -4.42 8.96
C ARG A 78 -1.99 -5.08 9.44
N ILE A 79 -3.08 -4.30 9.59
CA ILE A 79 -4.38 -4.83 10.04
C ILE A 79 -4.94 -5.85 9.04
N LEU A 80 -4.75 -5.61 7.75
CA LEU A 80 -5.23 -6.49 6.69
C LEU A 80 -4.33 -7.71 6.51
N ALA A 81 -3.01 -7.54 6.49
CA ALA A 81 -2.03 -8.62 6.29
C ALA A 81 -1.98 -9.61 7.45
N ALA A 82 -2.21 -9.15 8.69
CA ALA A 82 -2.30 -10.03 9.86
C ALA A 82 -3.46 -11.05 9.79
N ARG A 83 -4.38 -10.91 8.82
CA ARG A 83 -5.47 -11.87 8.57
C ARG A 83 -5.09 -13.03 7.67
N GLU A 84 -3.92 -12.98 7.05
CA GLU A 84 -3.45 -14.09 6.20
C GLU A 84 -3.28 -15.37 7.03
N GLN A 85 -3.82 -16.47 6.50
CA GLN A 85 -3.85 -17.76 7.20
C GLN A 85 -2.80 -18.75 6.68
N ALA A 86 -1.98 -18.35 5.72
CA ALA A 86 -0.91 -19.16 5.16
C ALA A 86 0.35 -18.29 5.01
N PRO A 87 1.54 -18.91 5.05
CA PRO A 87 2.80 -18.18 4.94
C PRO A 87 2.84 -17.24 3.72
N PHE A 88 3.42 -16.05 3.91
CA PHE A 88 3.58 -15.06 2.86
C PHE A 88 4.84 -14.20 3.06
N THR A 89 5.31 -13.64 1.96
CA THR A 89 6.38 -12.63 1.93
C THR A 89 5.76 -11.27 1.67
N LEU A 90 6.08 -10.29 2.51
CA LEU A 90 5.72 -8.89 2.26
C LEU A 90 6.74 -8.26 1.32
N VAL A 91 6.25 -7.63 0.25
CA VAL A 91 7.04 -6.73 -0.60
C VAL A 91 6.48 -5.33 -0.46
N LEU A 92 7.25 -4.46 0.17
CA LEU A 92 6.93 -3.05 0.38
C LEU A 92 7.64 -2.20 -0.68
N VAL A 93 6.89 -1.43 -1.44
CA VAL A 93 7.38 -0.42 -2.39
C VAL A 93 7.03 0.95 -1.81
N ASP A 94 8.03 1.68 -1.31
CA ASP A 94 7.84 2.85 -0.47
C ASP A 94 9.13 3.69 -0.44
N ASN A 95 9.04 4.97 -0.17
CA ASN A 95 10.21 5.81 0.09
C ASN A 95 10.72 5.66 1.54
N HIS A 96 9.92 5.03 2.42
CA HIS A 96 10.20 4.78 3.82
C HIS A 96 10.22 3.27 4.11
N PRO A 97 11.03 2.79 5.06
CA PRO A 97 11.06 1.37 5.41
C PRO A 97 9.92 0.94 6.35
N ASP A 98 9.21 1.89 6.95
CA ASP A 98 8.12 1.70 7.92
C ASP A 98 8.40 0.69 9.06
N ASP A 99 9.69 0.55 9.39
CA ASP A 99 10.25 -0.41 10.35
C ASP A 99 10.86 0.29 11.58
N GLN A 100 10.38 1.48 11.90
CA GLN A 100 10.87 2.24 13.05
C GLN A 100 10.46 1.59 14.38
N ALA A 101 11.20 1.90 15.44
CA ALA A 101 10.75 1.55 16.79
C ALA A 101 9.45 2.29 17.08
N PRO A 102 8.41 1.59 17.62
CA PRO A 102 7.17 2.25 17.97
C PRO A 102 7.42 3.42 18.94
N ALA A 103 6.82 4.57 18.62
CA ALA A 103 6.74 5.68 19.56
C ALA A 103 5.65 5.43 20.61
N PHE A 104 5.62 6.21 21.70
CA PHE A 104 4.52 6.26 22.65
C PHE A 104 4.02 4.90 23.17
N GLY A 105 4.95 4.07 23.67
CA GLY A 105 4.55 2.83 24.38
C GLY A 105 4.04 1.69 23.49
N GLY A 106 4.37 1.69 22.22
CA GLY A 106 4.04 0.59 21.31
C GLY A 106 2.74 0.80 20.53
N VAL A 107 2.25 2.05 20.43
CA VAL A 107 1.09 2.37 19.58
C VAL A 107 1.44 2.14 18.11
N LEU A 108 0.56 1.45 17.38
CA LEU A 108 0.68 1.20 15.95
C LEU A 108 0.75 2.54 15.19
N SER A 109 1.65 2.66 14.22
CA SER A 109 1.80 3.87 13.41
C SER A 109 2.17 3.59 11.97
N CYS A 110 1.99 4.59 11.09
CA CYS A 110 2.40 4.51 9.70
C CYS A 110 3.90 4.20 9.53
N GLY A 111 4.77 4.71 10.41
CA GLY A 111 6.23 4.46 10.32
C GLY A 111 6.73 3.22 11.08
N SER A 112 5.86 2.46 11.79
CA SER A 112 6.29 1.29 12.58
C SER A 112 5.54 -0.01 12.24
N TRP A 113 4.60 0.04 11.31
CA TRP A 113 3.67 -1.05 11.05
C TRP A 113 4.34 -2.34 10.53
N VAL A 114 5.44 -2.22 9.81
CA VAL A 114 6.21 -3.39 9.32
C VAL A 114 6.78 -4.17 10.49
N ARG A 115 7.37 -3.49 11.47
CA ARG A 115 7.88 -4.12 12.70
C ARG A 115 6.75 -4.78 13.49
N ASP A 116 5.65 -4.06 13.68
CA ASP A 116 4.47 -4.58 14.39
C ASP A 116 3.92 -5.84 13.69
N LEU A 117 3.84 -5.84 12.36
CA LEU A 117 3.41 -7.01 11.59
C LEU A 117 4.34 -8.22 11.79
N ARG A 118 5.67 -8.01 11.86
CA ARG A 118 6.63 -9.11 12.15
C ARG A 118 6.42 -9.72 13.52
N GLU A 119 6.07 -8.89 14.51
CA GLU A 119 5.82 -9.36 15.87
C GLU A 119 4.44 -10.04 16.00
N ALA A 120 3.44 -9.54 15.27
CA ALA A 120 2.05 -9.97 15.38
C ALA A 120 1.68 -11.18 14.51
N SER A 121 2.33 -11.38 13.35
CA SER A 121 1.95 -12.40 12.38
C SER A 121 2.97 -13.52 12.25
N PRO A 122 2.66 -14.73 12.73
CA PRO A 122 3.52 -15.89 12.49
C PRO A 122 3.50 -16.37 11.03
N MET A 123 2.62 -15.83 10.19
CA MET A 123 2.53 -16.16 8.77
C MET A 123 3.47 -15.31 7.91
N LEU A 124 4.02 -14.22 8.44
CA LEU A 124 4.99 -13.39 7.72
C LEU A 124 6.37 -14.07 7.77
N GLU A 125 6.87 -14.53 6.62
CA GLU A 125 8.18 -15.19 6.50
C GLU A 125 9.31 -14.22 6.25
N GLU A 126 9.10 -13.28 5.32
CA GLU A 126 10.13 -12.31 4.90
C GLU A 126 9.50 -10.95 4.60
N VAL A 127 10.32 -9.92 4.70
CA VAL A 127 10.00 -8.57 4.26
C VAL A 127 11.07 -8.07 3.31
N TRP A 128 10.65 -7.60 2.16
CA TRP A 128 11.49 -6.91 1.20
C TRP A 128 11.00 -5.48 1.03
N THR A 129 11.93 -4.52 1.00
CA THR A 129 11.61 -3.11 0.77
C THR A 129 12.31 -2.61 -0.48
N LEU A 130 11.56 -1.88 -1.33
CA LEU A 130 12.03 -1.24 -2.55
C LEU A 130 11.75 0.24 -2.45
N GLY A 131 12.78 1.07 -2.57
CA GLY A 131 12.62 2.51 -2.62
C GLY A 131 13.53 3.27 -1.68
N PRO A 132 13.58 2.96 -0.38
CA PRO A 132 14.40 3.73 0.54
C PRO A 132 15.85 3.80 0.09
N ASP A 133 16.41 5.02 0.03
CA ASP A 133 17.80 5.28 -0.39
C ASP A 133 18.14 4.65 -1.77
N HIS A 134 17.18 4.51 -2.66
CA HIS A 134 17.35 3.83 -3.96
C HIS A 134 17.82 2.38 -3.86
N ARG A 135 17.39 1.65 -2.83
CA ARG A 135 17.85 0.28 -2.57
C ARG A 135 16.72 -0.73 -2.46
N ILE A 136 17.07 -1.99 -2.74
CA ILE A 136 16.30 -3.17 -2.34
C ILE A 136 16.92 -3.71 -1.07
N ARG A 137 16.09 -3.97 -0.04
CA ARG A 137 16.53 -4.54 1.23
C ARG A 137 15.68 -5.72 1.63
N ASN A 138 16.34 -6.77 2.11
CA ASN A 138 15.67 -7.83 2.87
C ASN A 138 15.80 -7.52 4.37
N ALA A 139 14.71 -7.72 5.11
CA ALA A 139 14.69 -7.48 6.55
C ALA A 139 15.69 -8.31 7.36
N SER A 140 16.14 -9.44 6.82
CA SER A 140 17.24 -10.24 7.43
C SER A 140 18.62 -9.59 7.30
N GLY A 141 18.73 -8.48 6.58
CA GLY A 141 20.00 -7.77 6.34
C GLY A 141 20.95 -8.47 5.39
N THR A 142 20.51 -9.51 4.69
CA THR A 142 21.38 -10.32 3.82
C THR A 142 21.52 -9.78 2.40
N VAL A 143 20.60 -8.94 1.94
CA VAL A 143 20.65 -8.32 0.61
C VAL A 143 20.44 -6.82 0.75
N ASP A 144 21.41 -6.06 0.26
CA ASP A 144 21.36 -4.60 0.15
C ASP A 144 21.96 -4.23 -1.20
N ARG A 145 21.14 -3.91 -2.19
CA ARG A 145 21.52 -3.60 -3.56
C ARG A 145 20.81 -2.38 -4.10
N GLU A 146 21.40 -1.74 -5.10
CA GLU A 146 20.74 -0.67 -5.85
C GLU A 146 19.58 -1.25 -6.67
N LEU A 147 18.46 -0.52 -6.74
CA LEU A 147 17.25 -0.98 -7.42
C LEU A 147 17.46 -1.26 -8.91
N GLU A 148 18.27 -0.46 -9.60
CA GLU A 148 18.57 -0.62 -11.02
C GLU A 148 19.29 -1.93 -11.34
N ALA A 149 20.02 -2.49 -10.36
CA ALA A 149 20.80 -3.72 -10.53
C ALA A 149 20.23 -4.94 -9.81
N GLY A 150 19.16 -4.79 -9.02
CA GLY A 150 18.80 -5.75 -7.98
C GLY A 150 17.39 -6.33 -8.01
N ILE A 151 16.47 -5.86 -8.88
CA ILE A 151 15.09 -6.36 -8.89
C ILE A 151 15.03 -7.87 -9.23
N ASP A 152 15.92 -8.37 -10.04
CA ASP A 152 15.96 -9.79 -10.43
C ASP A 152 16.25 -10.70 -9.23
N ASP A 153 17.11 -10.28 -8.30
CA ASP A 153 17.38 -11.04 -7.06
C ASP A 153 16.14 -11.13 -6.16
N LEU A 154 15.34 -10.05 -6.12
CA LEU A 154 14.06 -10.08 -5.39
C LEU A 154 13.09 -11.02 -6.08
N LEU A 155 12.95 -10.94 -7.39
CA LEU A 155 12.06 -11.82 -8.15
C LEU A 155 12.43 -13.29 -7.98
N GLU A 156 13.73 -13.62 -8.00
CA GLU A 156 14.23 -14.97 -7.69
C GLU A 156 13.91 -15.38 -6.26
N ALA A 157 14.11 -14.48 -5.28
CA ALA A 157 13.86 -14.75 -3.86
C ALA A 157 12.38 -15.00 -3.55
N VAL A 158 11.46 -14.41 -4.30
CA VAL A 158 10.00 -14.56 -4.09
C VAL A 158 9.36 -15.58 -5.04
N GLU A 159 10.13 -16.19 -5.94
CA GLU A 159 9.62 -17.21 -6.84
C GLU A 159 9.01 -18.39 -6.07
N GLY A 160 7.78 -18.75 -6.42
CA GLY A 160 7.02 -19.82 -5.76
C GLY A 160 6.48 -19.49 -4.38
N LYS A 161 6.72 -18.28 -3.86
CA LYS A 161 6.16 -17.80 -2.59
C LYS A 161 4.85 -17.05 -2.81
N ARG A 162 4.03 -16.99 -1.76
CA ARG A 162 2.87 -16.10 -1.71
C ARG A 162 3.35 -14.69 -1.38
N VAL A 163 2.99 -13.72 -2.21
CA VAL A 163 3.44 -12.33 -2.09
C VAL A 163 2.27 -11.44 -1.66
N TYR A 164 2.46 -10.72 -0.56
CA TYR A 164 1.63 -9.59 -0.19
C TYR A 164 2.35 -8.31 -0.62
N LEU A 165 1.75 -7.55 -1.52
CA LEU A 165 2.36 -6.33 -2.08
C LEU A 165 1.74 -5.11 -1.41
N SER A 166 2.57 -4.24 -0.85
CA SER A 166 2.17 -2.93 -0.33
C SER A 166 2.90 -1.83 -1.10
N ILE A 167 2.18 -0.83 -1.55
CA ILE A 167 2.69 0.27 -2.37
C ILE A 167 2.31 1.59 -1.71
N ASP A 168 3.31 2.38 -1.26
CA ASP A 168 3.12 3.79 -0.98
C ASP A 168 3.53 4.61 -2.21
N LYS A 169 2.65 5.48 -2.68
CA LYS A 169 2.91 6.32 -3.85
C LYS A 169 3.95 7.40 -3.59
N ASP A 170 4.39 7.57 -2.35
CA ASP A 170 5.47 8.48 -2.02
C ASP A 170 6.85 8.01 -2.53
N VAL A 171 6.98 6.76 -2.96
CA VAL A 171 8.15 6.27 -3.71
C VAL A 171 8.35 7.05 -5.02
N LEU A 172 7.28 7.61 -5.57
CA LEU A 172 7.31 8.37 -6.81
C LEU A 172 7.76 9.82 -6.59
N GLY A 173 8.38 10.40 -7.61
CA GLY A 173 8.73 11.81 -7.63
C GLY A 173 7.49 12.71 -7.62
N ARG A 174 7.64 13.90 -7.04
CA ARG A 174 6.57 14.89 -6.88
C ARG A 174 5.90 15.32 -8.21
N GLU A 175 6.55 15.14 -9.32
CA GLU A 175 5.99 15.40 -10.63
C GLU A 175 4.88 14.40 -11.02
N TRP A 176 4.87 13.22 -10.41
CA TRP A 176 3.99 12.09 -10.74
C TRP A 176 2.93 11.80 -9.69
N SER A 177 3.26 12.03 -8.42
CA SER A 177 2.38 11.82 -7.28
C SER A 177 2.43 13.01 -6.33
N ARG A 178 1.38 13.21 -5.56
CA ARG A 178 1.31 14.20 -4.48
C ARG A 178 0.94 13.48 -3.20
N THR A 179 1.82 13.53 -2.22
CA THR A 179 1.64 12.81 -0.95
C THR A 179 1.90 13.73 0.24
N ASP A 180 1.50 13.30 1.41
CA ASP A 180 1.71 14.02 2.67
C ASP A 180 3.15 13.90 3.18
N TRP A 181 3.87 12.89 2.71
CA TRP A 181 5.19 12.51 3.21
C TRP A 181 6.32 12.89 2.23
N SER A 182 7.55 12.78 2.68
CA SER A 182 8.71 12.99 1.81
C SER A 182 8.71 11.97 0.68
N GLN A 183 8.92 12.46 -0.54
CA GLN A 183 8.80 11.65 -1.72
C GLN A 183 10.16 11.22 -2.29
N GLY A 184 10.16 10.04 -2.88
CA GLY A 184 11.23 9.52 -3.71
C GLY A 184 11.34 10.24 -5.05
N THR A 185 11.97 9.58 -5.99
CA THR A 185 12.27 10.17 -7.32
C THR A 185 11.87 9.28 -8.48
N TYR A 186 11.22 8.15 -8.19
CA TYR A 186 10.87 7.20 -9.24
C TYR A 186 9.69 7.69 -10.09
N SER A 187 9.67 7.25 -11.33
CA SER A 187 8.56 7.48 -12.25
C SER A 187 7.54 6.33 -12.20
N PRO A 188 6.28 6.56 -12.63
CA PRO A 188 5.30 5.49 -12.80
C PRO A 188 5.77 4.37 -13.76
N ALA A 189 6.63 4.70 -14.73
CA ALA A 189 7.19 3.72 -15.65
C ALA A 189 8.15 2.76 -14.93
N GLN A 190 9.02 3.28 -14.04
CA GLN A 190 9.90 2.45 -13.22
C GLN A 190 9.10 1.59 -12.24
N LEU A 191 8.14 2.19 -11.53
CA LEU A 191 7.24 1.44 -10.64
C LEU A 191 6.54 0.29 -11.40
N LYS A 192 5.94 0.56 -12.54
CA LYS A 192 5.30 -0.49 -13.36
C LYS A 192 6.28 -1.55 -13.85
N GLY A 193 7.54 -1.19 -14.11
CA GLY A 193 8.59 -2.16 -14.43
C GLY A 193 8.83 -3.16 -13.30
N TRP A 194 8.86 -2.71 -12.04
CA TRP A 194 8.96 -3.60 -10.87
C TRP A 194 7.68 -4.43 -10.69
N LEU A 195 6.53 -3.78 -10.80
CA LEU A 195 5.23 -4.44 -10.66
C LEU A 195 4.99 -5.50 -11.74
N ASP A 196 5.53 -5.34 -12.97
CA ASP A 196 5.40 -6.35 -14.03
C ASP A 196 5.97 -7.70 -13.60
N GLY A 197 7.14 -7.70 -12.96
CA GLY A 197 7.73 -8.92 -12.41
C GLY A 197 6.97 -9.46 -11.21
N LEU A 198 6.70 -8.61 -10.22
CA LEU A 198 6.04 -9.00 -8.97
C LEU A 198 4.61 -9.53 -9.17
N LEU A 199 3.82 -8.90 -10.04
CA LEU A 199 2.43 -9.31 -10.31
C LEU A 199 2.30 -10.62 -11.10
N ARG A 200 3.40 -11.19 -11.57
CA ARG A 200 3.44 -12.55 -12.15
C ARG A 200 3.58 -13.64 -11.09
N MET A 201 3.94 -13.28 -9.86
CA MET A 201 4.05 -14.18 -8.71
C MET A 201 2.66 -14.54 -8.16
N ASP A 202 2.61 -15.39 -7.13
CA ASP A 202 1.36 -15.68 -6.40
C ASP A 202 1.01 -14.51 -5.47
N VAL A 203 0.54 -13.40 -6.06
CA VAL A 203 0.17 -12.20 -5.29
C VAL A 203 -1.17 -12.42 -4.60
N VAL A 204 -1.18 -12.44 -3.29
CA VAL A 204 -2.39 -12.65 -2.46
C VAL A 204 -3.21 -11.40 -2.29
N ALA A 205 -2.55 -10.25 -2.14
CA ALA A 205 -3.18 -8.93 -2.05
C ALA A 205 -2.23 -7.83 -2.53
N VAL A 206 -2.82 -6.70 -2.93
CA VAL A 206 -2.12 -5.46 -3.26
C VAL A 206 -2.80 -4.33 -2.51
N ASP A 207 -2.08 -3.70 -1.57
CA ASP A 207 -2.50 -2.50 -0.88
C ASP A 207 -1.80 -1.29 -1.49
N ILE A 208 -2.51 -0.16 -1.60
CA ILE A 208 -1.98 1.08 -2.19
C ILE A 208 -2.40 2.25 -1.29
N CYS A 209 -1.45 3.06 -0.87
CA CYS A 209 -1.67 4.30 -0.14
C CYS A 209 -0.86 5.47 -0.72
N GLY A 210 -0.80 6.60 0.00
CA GLY A 210 0.01 7.75 -0.36
C GLY A 210 -0.78 8.82 -1.13
N GLU A 211 -1.98 9.16 -0.66
CA GLU A 211 -2.70 10.34 -1.14
C GLU A 211 -2.27 11.61 -0.39
N LEU A 212 -2.44 12.78 -1.01
CA LEU A 212 -2.45 14.06 -0.33
C LEU A 212 -3.90 14.45 -0.06
N SER A 213 -4.28 14.49 1.21
CA SER A 213 -5.66 14.77 1.58
C SER A 213 -6.02 16.26 1.40
N PRO A 214 -7.29 16.58 1.11
CA PRO A 214 -7.77 17.97 1.06
C PRO A 214 -7.51 18.73 2.36
N GLU A 215 -7.61 18.06 3.52
CA GLU A 215 -7.36 18.63 4.84
C GLU A 215 -5.91 19.09 5.03
N LYS A 216 -4.97 18.46 4.32
CA LYS A 216 -3.55 18.83 4.28
C LYS A 216 -3.21 19.78 3.14
N GLY A 217 -4.21 20.37 2.51
CA GLY A 217 -4.07 21.44 1.54
C GLY A 217 -3.86 20.98 0.09
N ALA A 218 -4.35 19.81 -0.29
CA ALA A 218 -4.34 19.38 -1.68
C ALA A 218 -5.04 20.41 -2.57
N THR A 219 -4.35 20.84 -3.62
CA THR A 219 -4.92 21.71 -4.64
C THR A 219 -5.72 20.90 -5.68
N PRO A 220 -6.60 21.53 -6.48
CA PRO A 220 -7.28 20.85 -7.57
C PRO A 220 -6.31 20.16 -8.56
N GLU A 221 -5.11 20.72 -8.76
CA GLU A 221 -4.09 20.10 -9.58
C GLU A 221 -3.49 18.86 -8.93
N ASP A 222 -3.24 18.89 -7.61
CA ASP A 222 -2.73 17.73 -6.88
C ASP A 222 -3.75 16.57 -6.92
N LEU A 223 -5.03 16.86 -6.71
CA LEU A 223 -6.11 15.89 -6.81
C LEU A 223 -6.22 15.30 -8.23
N ARG A 224 -6.09 16.13 -9.25
CA ARG A 224 -6.11 15.69 -10.66
C ARG A 224 -4.95 14.71 -10.95
N VAL A 225 -3.73 15.08 -10.54
CA VAL A 225 -2.52 14.26 -10.74
C VAL A 225 -2.68 12.90 -10.08
N ASN A 226 -3.09 12.87 -8.82
CA ASN A 226 -3.30 11.62 -8.09
C ASN A 226 -4.44 10.79 -8.68
N GLY A 227 -5.56 11.39 -9.02
CA GLY A 227 -6.69 10.68 -9.63
C GLY A 227 -6.36 10.06 -10.98
N GLU A 228 -5.50 10.68 -11.79
CA GLU A 228 -5.01 10.12 -13.06
C GLU A 228 -4.06 8.93 -12.79
N LEU A 229 -3.11 9.10 -11.87
CA LEU A 229 -2.19 8.04 -11.46
C LEU A 229 -2.93 6.83 -10.87
N ASN A 230 -3.94 7.07 -10.03
CA ASN A 230 -4.75 6.02 -9.43
C ASN A 230 -5.45 5.16 -10.49
N VAL A 231 -5.98 5.80 -11.53
CA VAL A 231 -6.59 5.08 -12.65
C VAL A 231 -5.54 4.25 -13.40
N GLU A 232 -4.37 4.82 -13.68
CA GLU A 232 -3.28 4.15 -14.38
C GLU A 232 -2.80 2.91 -13.63
N LEU A 233 -2.54 3.04 -12.32
CA LEU A 233 -2.10 1.94 -11.46
C LEU A 233 -3.20 0.87 -11.34
N GLN A 234 -4.45 1.30 -11.15
CA GLN A 234 -5.59 0.39 -11.06
C GLN A 234 -5.73 -0.47 -12.33
N GLU A 235 -5.67 0.13 -13.51
CA GLU A 235 -5.77 -0.60 -14.77
C GLU A 235 -4.61 -1.57 -14.96
N PHE A 236 -3.40 -1.13 -14.68
CA PHE A 236 -2.20 -1.93 -14.79
C PHE A 236 -2.27 -3.17 -13.89
N ILE A 237 -2.52 -2.98 -12.60
CA ILE A 237 -2.57 -4.08 -11.61
C ILE A 237 -3.73 -5.04 -11.89
N LEU A 238 -4.93 -4.52 -12.21
CA LEU A 238 -6.07 -5.38 -12.55
C LEU A 238 -5.84 -6.23 -13.78
N GLY A 239 -4.98 -5.78 -14.71
CA GLY A 239 -4.57 -6.56 -15.88
C GLY A 239 -3.93 -7.90 -15.52
N TYR A 240 -3.25 -7.98 -14.37
CA TYR A 240 -2.64 -9.20 -13.82
C TYR A 240 -3.58 -9.99 -12.91
N LEU A 241 -4.25 -9.33 -11.99
CA LEU A 241 -5.09 -9.98 -10.98
C LEU A 241 -6.35 -10.66 -11.56
N LYS A 242 -6.74 -10.34 -12.79
CA LYS A 242 -7.87 -10.96 -13.52
C LYS A 242 -7.51 -12.29 -14.18
N ARG A 243 -6.26 -12.64 -14.23
CA ARG A 243 -5.77 -13.91 -14.80
C ARG A 243 -5.82 -15.01 -13.77
#